data_bbfd2df99b7f5c2dc634f5e1ade83d4e
#
_entry.id   bbfd2df99b7f5c2dc634f5e1ade83d4e
#
_cell.length_a   1.000
_cell.length_b   1.000
_cell.length_c   1.000
_cell.angle_alpha   90.00
_cell.angle_beta   90.00
_cell.angle_gamma   90.00
#
_symmetry.space_group_name_H-M   'P 1'
#
loop_
_entity.id
_entity.type
_entity.pdbx_description
1 polymer ?
#
loop_
_entity_poly.entity_id
_entity_poly.type
_entity_poly.pdbx_seq_one_letter_code
_entity_poly.pdbx_strand_id
1 'polypeptide(L)'
;MKEALFATAYLPSISCFAAMLKANKIIFDKHEHYIKQTFRNRSMIYSANGLLQMIIPVEHENLYRIPIHEVRISNNSPWNKIHWRSIESAYRKSPYFEYFEPDLKPLFEKTAENLFDFNFTLTEKIFSLMRIPFNYGFTSGYEKNPGDKSDFRNFFTPDKRNLNLPFYHQVFADRYSFIADLTILDLLFNKGMDAKMYLEKN
;
A
#
# COMPACT_ATOMS: atom_id res chain seq x y z
N MET A 1 10.57 -18.44 6.42
CA MET A 1 11.36 -17.29 5.98
C MET A 1 11.89 -16.55 7.20
N LYS A 2 12.99 -15.80 7.05
CA LYS A 2 13.56 -14.94 8.10
C LYS A 2 12.66 -13.70 8.33
N GLU A 3 12.98 -12.87 9.31
CA GLU A 3 12.41 -11.53 9.44
C GLU A 3 12.69 -10.72 8.18
N ALA A 4 11.76 -9.84 7.79
CA ALA A 4 11.91 -9.01 6.60
C ALA A 4 11.65 -7.54 6.93
N LEU A 5 12.53 -6.67 6.44
CA LEU A 5 12.53 -5.23 6.66
C LEU A 5 11.82 -4.52 5.51
N PHE A 6 10.82 -3.72 5.84
CA PHE A 6 10.01 -2.98 4.87
C PHE A 6 9.98 -1.47 5.18
N ALA A 7 9.89 -0.68 4.11
CA ALA A 7 9.33 0.66 4.22
C ALA A 7 7.81 0.59 4.40
N THR A 8 7.19 1.57 5.05
CA THR A 8 5.74 1.71 4.94
C THR A 8 5.38 2.18 3.53
N ALA A 9 4.24 1.69 3.01
CA ALA A 9 3.75 2.05 1.69
C ALA A 9 2.29 2.50 1.75
N TYR A 10 1.97 3.54 0.99
CA TYR A 10 0.60 3.98 0.81
C TYR A 10 -0.16 2.98 -0.06
N LEU A 11 -1.05 2.20 0.57
CA LEU A 11 -1.79 1.13 -0.09
C LEU A 11 -0.83 0.23 -0.91
N PRO A 12 -0.03 -0.62 -0.26
CA PRO A 12 1.04 -1.39 -0.88
C PRO A 12 0.62 -2.09 -2.16
N SER A 13 1.54 -2.30 -3.09
CA SER A 13 1.29 -3.12 -4.27
C SER A 13 1.04 -4.59 -3.89
N ILE A 14 0.38 -5.33 -4.78
CA ILE A 14 0.09 -6.76 -4.59
C ILE A 14 1.37 -7.54 -4.30
N SER A 15 2.46 -7.29 -5.05
CA SER A 15 3.76 -7.96 -4.83
C SER A 15 4.37 -7.62 -3.47
N CYS A 16 4.27 -6.35 -3.06
CA CYS A 16 4.75 -5.92 -1.74
C CYS A 16 3.97 -6.64 -0.63
N PHE A 17 2.65 -6.71 -0.76
CA PHE A 17 1.80 -7.39 0.22
C PHE A 17 2.06 -8.90 0.24
N ALA A 18 2.27 -9.55 -0.92
CA ALA A 18 2.65 -10.96 -1.00
C ALA A 18 4.00 -11.23 -0.30
N ALA A 19 4.99 -10.33 -0.45
CA ALA A 19 6.26 -10.46 0.25
C ALA A 19 6.10 -10.31 1.78
N MET A 20 5.20 -9.42 2.23
CA MET A 20 4.87 -9.28 3.66
C MET A 20 4.26 -10.58 4.22
N LEU A 21 3.38 -11.25 3.47
CA LEU A 21 2.79 -12.53 3.91
C LEU A 21 3.82 -13.66 4.04
N LYS A 22 4.86 -13.64 3.23
CA LYS A 22 5.92 -14.67 3.24
C LYS A 22 6.95 -14.47 4.37
N ALA A 23 6.95 -13.33 5.02
CA ALA A 23 7.85 -13.05 6.14
C ALA A 23 7.37 -13.70 7.43
N ASN A 24 8.27 -14.30 8.23
CA ASN A 24 7.93 -14.78 9.58
C ASN A 24 7.53 -13.62 10.51
N LYS A 25 8.17 -12.47 10.32
CA LYS A 25 7.86 -11.23 11.01
C LYS A 25 8.18 -10.06 10.08
N ILE A 26 7.25 -9.13 10.00
CA ILE A 26 7.39 -7.89 9.24
C ILE A 26 8.02 -6.84 10.13
N ILE A 27 9.15 -6.29 9.76
CA ILE A 27 9.78 -5.18 10.49
C ILE A 27 9.63 -3.91 9.65
N PHE A 28 8.92 -2.93 10.15
CA PHE A 28 8.83 -1.63 9.50
C PHE A 28 9.96 -0.71 9.96
N ASP A 29 10.72 -0.19 9.00
CA ASP A 29 11.78 0.78 9.30
C ASP A 29 11.19 2.19 9.40
N LYS A 30 10.88 2.61 10.62
CA LYS A 30 10.36 3.95 10.88
C LYS A 30 11.45 5.04 10.89
N HIS A 31 12.72 4.62 10.91
CA HIS A 31 13.88 5.50 10.95
C HIS A 31 14.58 5.66 9.59
N GLU A 32 14.12 4.94 8.54
CA GLU A 32 14.63 5.17 7.19
C GLU A 32 14.37 6.61 6.72
N HIS A 33 15.21 7.10 5.83
CA HIS A 33 14.98 8.41 5.24
C HIS A 33 13.86 8.35 4.18
N TYR A 34 12.98 9.34 4.22
CA TYR A 34 11.93 9.47 3.21
C TYR A 34 12.53 9.64 1.81
N ILE A 35 12.06 8.82 0.87
CA ILE A 35 12.45 8.87 -0.54
C ILE A 35 11.25 9.30 -1.37
N LYS A 36 11.39 10.43 -2.08
CA LYS A 36 10.38 10.96 -3.01
C LYS A 36 10.13 9.98 -4.15
N GLN A 37 8.93 10.08 -4.73
CA GLN A 37 8.54 9.31 -5.93
C GLN A 37 8.54 7.78 -5.75
N THR A 38 8.31 7.32 -4.53
CA THR A 38 8.19 5.90 -4.18
C THR A 38 6.79 5.57 -3.66
N PHE A 39 6.52 4.31 -3.42
CA PHE A 39 5.26 3.87 -2.81
C PHE A 39 5.05 4.36 -1.36
N ARG A 40 6.02 5.05 -0.75
CA ARG A 40 5.83 5.66 0.58
C ARG A 40 4.69 6.66 0.62
N ASN A 41 4.50 7.45 -0.46
CA ASN A 41 3.38 8.40 -0.55
C ASN A 41 2.60 8.27 -1.86
N ARG A 42 2.82 7.20 -2.65
CA ARG A 42 2.13 6.96 -3.93
C ARG A 42 1.47 5.59 -3.94
N SER A 43 0.37 5.49 -4.67
CA SER A 43 -0.28 4.23 -4.98
C SER A 43 -0.86 4.27 -6.38
N MET A 44 -1.15 3.10 -6.95
CA MET A 44 -1.70 2.99 -8.29
C MET A 44 -2.99 2.19 -8.28
N ILE A 45 -4.07 2.77 -8.80
CA ILE A 45 -5.37 2.12 -8.97
C ILE A 45 -5.73 2.02 -10.45
N TYR A 46 -6.68 1.12 -10.76
CA TYR A 46 -7.24 0.99 -12.09
C TYR A 46 -8.52 1.81 -12.20
N SER A 47 -8.47 2.92 -12.94
CA SER A 47 -9.62 3.81 -13.15
C SER A 47 -10.27 3.59 -14.52
N ALA A 48 -11.40 4.25 -14.74
CA ALA A 48 -12.09 4.25 -16.03
C ALA A 48 -11.25 4.78 -17.21
N ASN A 49 -10.15 5.50 -16.92
CA ASN A 49 -9.21 6.03 -17.91
C ASN A 49 -7.86 5.28 -17.90
N GLY A 50 -7.83 4.07 -17.34
CA GLY A 50 -6.62 3.27 -17.20
C GLY A 50 -5.93 3.50 -15.85
N LEU A 51 -4.61 3.40 -15.83
CA LEU A 51 -3.80 3.53 -14.62
C LEU A 51 -3.89 4.94 -14.03
N LEU A 52 -4.28 5.04 -12.77
CA LEU A 52 -4.35 6.30 -12.02
C LEU A 52 -3.40 6.25 -10.83
N GLN A 53 -2.48 7.21 -10.76
CA GLN A 53 -1.60 7.39 -9.61
C GLN A 53 -2.25 8.30 -8.58
N MET A 54 -2.33 7.85 -7.33
CA MET A 54 -2.73 8.65 -6.17
C MET A 54 -1.49 9.06 -5.39
N ILE A 55 -1.40 10.32 -4.98
CA ILE A 55 -0.23 10.87 -4.29
C ILE A 55 -0.68 11.59 -3.02
N ILE A 56 -0.24 11.10 -1.85
CA ILE A 56 -0.41 11.84 -0.59
C ILE A 56 0.54 13.04 -0.63
N PRO A 57 0.02 14.26 -0.52
CA PRO A 57 0.87 15.45 -0.42
C PRO A 57 1.59 15.48 0.93
N VAL A 58 2.87 15.78 0.91
CA VAL A 58 3.69 15.93 2.14
C VAL A 58 4.21 17.35 2.25
N GLU A 59 4.45 17.82 3.47
CA GLU A 59 5.07 19.11 3.71
C GLU A 59 6.49 19.12 3.14
N HIS A 60 6.86 20.19 2.43
CA HIS A 60 8.12 20.23 1.66
C HIS A 60 9.30 20.81 2.42
N GLU A 61 9.09 21.36 3.61
CA GLU A 61 10.16 21.95 4.41
C GLU A 61 11.10 20.85 4.92
N ASN A 62 12.38 20.96 4.51
CA ASN A 62 13.47 20.08 4.99
C ASN A 62 13.30 18.57 4.79
N LEU A 63 12.77 18.11 3.65
CA LEU A 63 12.67 16.68 3.34
C LEU A 63 14.03 15.97 3.09
N TYR A 64 15.15 16.68 3.18
CA TYR A 64 16.47 16.07 3.02
C TYR A 64 16.83 15.24 4.25
N ARG A 65 16.95 13.92 4.07
CA ARG A 65 17.26 12.95 5.12
C ARG A 65 16.32 12.97 6.33
N ILE A 66 15.07 13.40 6.15
CA ILE A 66 14.07 13.31 7.21
C ILE A 66 13.69 11.83 7.43
N PRO A 67 13.66 11.34 8.66
CA PRO A 67 13.12 10.01 8.96
C PRO A 67 11.65 9.92 8.57
N ILE A 68 11.22 8.76 8.03
CA ILE A 68 9.85 8.61 7.52
C ILE A 68 8.78 8.86 8.59
N HIS A 69 9.06 8.55 9.85
CA HIS A 69 8.14 8.76 10.98
C HIS A 69 7.97 10.25 11.37
N GLU A 70 8.79 11.14 10.84
CA GLU A 70 8.68 12.58 11.02
C GLU A 70 8.00 13.28 9.84
N VAL A 71 7.74 12.57 8.74
CA VAL A 71 7.14 13.15 7.54
C VAL A 71 5.69 13.51 7.77
N ARG A 72 5.38 14.81 7.71
CA ARG A 72 4.04 15.34 7.87
C ARG A 72 3.29 15.34 6.54
N ILE A 73 1.99 15.03 6.61
CA ILE A 73 1.08 15.14 5.48
C ILE A 73 0.61 16.58 5.37
N SER A 74 0.67 17.14 4.16
CA SER A 74 0.09 18.45 3.87
C SER A 74 -1.41 18.34 3.70
N ASN A 75 -2.17 18.99 4.57
CA ASN A 75 -3.63 19.01 4.55
C ASN A 75 -4.19 20.30 3.91
N ASN A 76 -3.38 21.02 3.11
CA ASN A 76 -3.80 22.21 2.38
C ASN A 76 -4.83 21.93 1.29
N SER A 77 -4.98 20.68 0.89
CA SER A 77 -6.01 20.18 -0.02
C SER A 77 -6.77 19.01 0.60
N PRO A 78 -8.03 18.75 0.24
CA PRO A 78 -8.81 17.61 0.75
C PRO A 78 -8.41 16.30 0.04
N TRP A 79 -7.09 15.99 0.00
CA TRP A 79 -6.51 14.85 -0.72
C TRP A 79 -7.17 13.53 -0.32
N ASN A 80 -7.45 13.34 0.96
CA ASN A 80 -8.09 12.14 1.50
C ASN A 80 -9.48 11.90 0.88
N LYS A 81 -10.32 12.94 0.81
CA LYS A 81 -11.64 12.86 0.15
C LYS A 81 -11.52 12.64 -1.36
N ILE A 82 -10.52 13.25 -2.01
CA ILE A 82 -10.26 13.06 -3.44
C ILE A 82 -9.83 11.60 -3.69
N HIS A 83 -8.93 11.06 -2.88
CA HIS A 83 -8.47 9.68 -3.00
C HIS A 83 -9.61 8.69 -2.76
N TRP A 84 -10.44 8.91 -1.72
CA TRP A 84 -11.58 8.05 -1.50
C TRP A 84 -12.55 8.04 -2.69
N ARG A 85 -12.90 9.22 -3.21
CA ARG A 85 -13.75 9.33 -4.42
C ARG A 85 -13.15 8.62 -5.63
N SER A 86 -11.83 8.68 -5.79
CA SER A 86 -11.13 7.98 -6.86
C SER A 86 -11.23 6.46 -6.69
N ILE A 87 -11.04 5.94 -5.46
CA ILE A 87 -11.19 4.52 -5.11
C ILE A 87 -12.65 4.09 -5.36
N GLU A 88 -13.62 4.85 -4.85
CA GLU A 88 -15.05 4.58 -5.03
C GLU A 88 -15.43 4.54 -6.51
N SER A 89 -15.02 5.53 -7.30
CA SER A 89 -15.28 5.58 -8.74
C SER A 89 -14.63 4.41 -9.49
N ALA A 90 -13.44 3.99 -9.07
CA ALA A 90 -12.72 2.88 -9.69
C ALA A 90 -13.33 1.51 -9.38
N TYR A 91 -13.77 1.30 -8.14
CA TYR A 91 -14.07 -0.04 -7.63
C TYR A 91 -15.52 -0.28 -7.21
N ARG A 92 -16.43 0.71 -7.28
CA ARG A 92 -17.84 0.52 -6.90
C ARG A 92 -18.53 -0.65 -7.63
N LYS A 93 -18.10 -0.98 -8.85
CA LYS A 93 -18.62 -2.10 -9.64
C LYS A 93 -17.89 -3.43 -9.37
N SER A 94 -16.85 -3.45 -8.54
CA SER A 94 -16.19 -4.71 -8.18
C SER A 94 -17.00 -5.51 -7.18
N PRO A 95 -16.95 -6.86 -7.22
CA PRO A 95 -17.85 -7.74 -6.47
C PRO A 95 -17.85 -7.53 -4.96
N TYR A 96 -16.72 -7.09 -4.39
CA TYR A 96 -16.55 -6.99 -2.93
C TYR A 96 -16.38 -5.57 -2.42
N PHE A 97 -16.52 -4.53 -3.27
CA PHE A 97 -16.35 -3.15 -2.84
C PHE A 97 -17.29 -2.78 -1.69
N GLU A 98 -18.59 -3.03 -1.84
CA GLU A 98 -19.62 -2.69 -0.85
C GLU A 98 -19.39 -3.42 0.50
N TYR A 99 -18.80 -4.61 0.46
CA TYR A 99 -18.45 -5.36 1.66
C TYR A 99 -17.33 -4.70 2.48
N PHE A 100 -16.31 -4.13 1.81
CA PHE A 100 -15.14 -3.53 2.46
C PHE A 100 -15.23 -2.01 2.63
N GLU A 101 -16.14 -1.34 1.91
CA GLU A 101 -16.34 0.12 1.99
C GLU A 101 -16.54 0.62 3.42
N PRO A 102 -17.41 0.04 4.27
CA PRO A 102 -17.68 0.53 5.62
C PRO A 102 -16.44 0.55 6.54
N ASP A 103 -15.49 -0.33 6.29
CA ASP A 103 -14.26 -0.45 7.07
C ASP A 103 -13.14 0.47 6.58
N LEU A 104 -13.05 0.73 5.28
CA LEU A 104 -11.98 1.50 4.66
C LEU A 104 -12.29 3.00 4.58
N LYS A 105 -13.52 3.36 4.24
CA LYS A 105 -13.95 4.75 4.07
C LYS A 105 -13.66 5.65 5.29
N PRO A 106 -13.93 5.23 6.53
CA PRO A 106 -13.66 6.06 7.71
C PRO A 106 -12.20 6.47 7.88
N LEU A 107 -11.24 5.70 7.33
CA LEU A 107 -9.82 6.04 7.35
C LEU A 107 -9.49 7.23 6.45
N PHE A 108 -10.28 7.44 5.40
CA PHE A 108 -10.15 8.56 4.48
C PHE A 108 -11.04 9.76 4.85
N GLU A 109 -11.95 9.61 5.80
CA GLU A 109 -12.78 10.72 6.30
C GLU A 109 -12.06 11.54 7.37
N LYS A 110 -11.11 10.91 8.07
CA LYS A 110 -10.30 11.56 9.10
C LYS A 110 -9.08 12.25 8.47
N THR A 111 -8.69 13.36 9.06
CA THR A 111 -7.44 14.03 8.69
C THR A 111 -6.26 13.22 9.25
N ALA A 112 -5.31 12.87 8.40
CA ALA A 112 -4.07 12.23 8.79
C ALA A 112 -2.94 13.28 8.85
N GLU A 113 -2.14 13.24 9.90
CA GLU A 113 -1.04 14.19 10.10
C GLU A 113 0.31 13.61 9.72
N ASN A 114 0.54 12.33 10.00
CA ASN A 114 1.81 11.66 9.79
C ASN A 114 1.71 10.58 8.71
N LEU A 115 2.67 10.59 7.78
CA LEU A 115 2.67 9.67 6.64
C LEU A 115 2.91 8.21 7.05
N PHE A 116 3.85 7.98 7.97
CA PHE A 116 4.16 6.64 8.46
C PHE A 116 2.95 6.00 9.14
N ASP A 117 2.35 6.74 10.09
CA ASP A 117 1.22 6.24 10.89
C ASP A 117 0.00 5.96 10.01
N PHE A 118 -0.29 6.82 9.04
CA PHE A 118 -1.39 6.61 8.10
C PHE A 118 -1.18 5.36 7.24
N ASN A 119 0.00 5.19 6.66
CA ASN A 119 0.34 4.01 5.87
C ASN A 119 0.28 2.72 6.70
N PHE A 120 0.80 2.78 7.93
CA PHE A 120 0.76 1.64 8.84
C PHE A 120 -0.67 1.25 9.21
N THR A 121 -1.51 2.23 9.57
CA THR A 121 -2.94 2.01 9.88
C THR A 121 -3.69 1.38 8.71
N LEU A 122 -3.45 1.84 7.48
CA LEU A 122 -4.04 1.23 6.28
C LEU A 122 -3.58 -0.22 6.09
N THR A 123 -2.29 -0.48 6.26
CA THR A 123 -1.74 -1.83 6.13
C THR A 123 -2.33 -2.78 7.18
N GLU A 124 -2.36 -2.36 8.45
CA GLU A 124 -2.95 -3.12 9.55
C GLU A 124 -4.43 -3.43 9.28
N LYS A 125 -5.20 -2.43 8.84
CA LYS A 125 -6.61 -2.61 8.48
C LYS A 125 -6.78 -3.64 7.37
N ILE A 126 -5.96 -3.62 6.32
CA ILE A 126 -6.05 -4.58 5.22
C ILE A 126 -5.74 -6.00 5.69
N PHE A 127 -4.70 -6.20 6.52
CA PHE A 127 -4.44 -7.50 7.15
C PHE A 127 -5.64 -8.01 7.94
N SER A 128 -6.26 -7.15 8.75
CA SER A 128 -7.47 -7.46 9.51
C SER A 128 -8.63 -7.86 8.62
N LEU A 129 -8.90 -7.11 7.54
CA LEU A 129 -9.99 -7.38 6.60
C LEU A 129 -9.82 -8.71 5.87
N MET A 130 -8.58 -9.08 5.57
CA MET A 130 -8.25 -10.38 4.96
C MET A 130 -8.17 -11.52 5.98
N ARG A 131 -8.38 -11.25 7.27
CA ARG A 131 -8.26 -12.20 8.39
C ARG A 131 -6.90 -12.91 8.41
N ILE A 132 -5.83 -12.15 8.15
CA ILE A 132 -4.46 -12.62 8.15
C ILE A 132 -3.80 -12.16 9.45
N PRO A 133 -3.13 -13.06 10.21
CA PRO A 133 -2.35 -12.66 11.36
C PRO A 133 -1.28 -11.65 10.97
N PHE A 134 -1.22 -10.53 11.69
CA PHE A 134 -0.26 -9.46 11.42
C PHE A 134 0.84 -9.46 12.48
N ASN A 135 1.90 -10.23 12.21
CA ASN A 135 3.08 -10.30 13.07
C ASN A 135 4.10 -9.25 12.63
N TYR A 136 4.19 -8.15 13.37
CA TYR A 136 5.04 -7.03 13.01
C TYR A 136 5.89 -6.50 14.16
N GLY A 137 6.83 -5.64 13.83
CA GLY A 137 7.63 -4.84 14.74
C GLY A 137 8.17 -3.61 14.04
N PHE A 138 8.89 -2.78 14.79
CA PHE A 138 9.52 -1.57 14.27
C PHE A 138 11.02 -1.59 14.57
N THR A 139 11.81 -0.91 13.74
CA THR A 139 13.22 -0.66 14.07
C THR A 139 13.33 0.30 15.25
N SER A 140 14.36 0.13 16.08
CA SER A 140 14.71 1.05 17.17
C SER A 140 15.58 2.24 16.73
N GLY A 141 16.13 2.17 15.51
CA GLY A 141 16.97 3.17 14.89
C GLY A 141 17.17 2.85 13.41
N TYR A 142 17.85 3.71 12.66
CA TYR A 142 18.14 3.46 11.25
C TYR A 142 19.13 2.30 11.09
N GLU A 143 18.71 1.26 10.40
CA GLU A 143 19.52 0.09 10.07
C GLU A 143 20.10 0.21 8.65
N LYS A 144 21.35 0.67 8.54
CA LYS A 144 22.02 0.72 7.23
C LYS A 144 22.25 -0.68 6.65
N ASN A 145 22.61 -1.63 7.50
CA ASN A 145 22.83 -3.03 7.13
C ASN A 145 21.86 -3.89 7.94
N PRO A 146 20.81 -4.45 7.34
CA PRO A 146 19.76 -5.17 8.05
C PRO A 146 20.20 -6.56 8.58
N GLY A 147 21.49 -6.93 8.43
CA GLY A 147 22.02 -8.20 8.89
C GLY A 147 21.36 -9.38 8.13
N ASP A 148 20.83 -10.34 8.89
CA ASP A 148 20.20 -11.55 8.33
C ASP A 148 18.77 -11.34 7.84
N LYS A 149 18.19 -10.14 8.00
CA LYS A 149 16.85 -9.81 7.52
C LYS A 149 16.85 -9.64 6.00
N SER A 150 15.76 -10.04 5.34
CA SER A 150 15.54 -9.69 3.93
C SER A 150 15.16 -8.22 3.83
N ASP A 151 15.90 -7.42 3.06
CA ASP A 151 15.66 -5.97 2.92
C ASP A 151 14.77 -5.67 1.70
N PHE A 152 13.53 -5.25 1.96
CA PHE A 152 12.55 -4.86 0.95
C PHE A 152 12.25 -3.37 0.92
N ARG A 153 12.96 -2.52 1.69
CA ARG A 153 12.67 -1.08 1.80
C ARG A 153 12.65 -0.34 0.46
N ASN A 154 13.50 -0.74 -0.49
CA ASN A 154 13.62 -0.12 -1.82
C ASN A 154 13.40 -1.12 -2.96
N PHE A 155 12.85 -2.29 -2.65
CA PHE A 155 12.61 -3.33 -3.66
C PHE A 155 11.37 -3.03 -4.49
N PHE A 156 10.28 -2.61 -3.85
CA PHE A 156 9.01 -2.29 -4.50
C PHE A 156 8.95 -0.79 -4.81
N THR A 157 8.94 -0.46 -6.10
CA THR A 157 8.87 0.93 -6.57
C THR A 157 7.91 1.03 -7.76
N PRO A 158 7.32 2.22 -8.05
CA PRO A 158 6.34 2.38 -9.14
C PRO A 158 6.86 1.98 -10.52
N ASP A 159 8.16 2.08 -10.75
CA ASP A 159 8.85 1.71 -11.99
C ASP A 159 9.25 0.22 -12.06
N LYS A 160 9.21 -0.50 -10.94
CA LYS A 160 9.59 -1.92 -10.83
C LYS A 160 8.41 -2.80 -10.39
N ARG A 161 7.30 -2.70 -11.12
CA ARG A 161 6.13 -3.55 -10.85
C ARG A 161 6.36 -4.97 -11.34
N ASN A 162 5.82 -5.97 -10.63
CA ASN A 162 5.84 -7.35 -11.07
C ASN A 162 4.77 -7.58 -12.14
N LEU A 163 5.15 -7.54 -13.40
CA LEU A 163 4.25 -7.73 -14.54
C LEU A 163 3.85 -9.20 -14.77
N ASN A 164 4.47 -10.16 -14.06
CA ASN A 164 4.22 -11.60 -14.19
C ASN A 164 3.18 -12.14 -13.20
N LEU A 165 2.46 -11.27 -12.49
CA LEU A 165 1.38 -11.72 -11.61
C LEU A 165 0.26 -12.39 -12.42
N PRO A 166 -0.29 -13.52 -11.94
CA PRO A 166 -1.37 -14.22 -12.63
C PRO A 166 -2.59 -13.33 -12.84
N PHE A 167 -3.29 -13.58 -13.93
CA PHE A 167 -4.55 -12.90 -14.24
C PHE A 167 -5.60 -13.12 -13.15
N TYR A 168 -6.33 -12.04 -12.85
CA TYR A 168 -7.62 -12.06 -12.16
C TYR A 168 -8.52 -10.99 -12.79
N HIS A 169 -9.82 -11.17 -12.66
CA HIS A 169 -10.77 -10.22 -13.24
C HIS A 169 -10.65 -8.85 -12.57
N GLN A 170 -10.55 -7.79 -13.39
CA GLN A 170 -10.52 -6.39 -12.96
C GLN A 170 -11.66 -5.63 -13.65
N VAL A 171 -12.24 -4.64 -12.96
CA VAL A 171 -13.45 -3.91 -13.42
C VAL A 171 -13.31 -3.35 -14.84
N PHE A 172 -12.12 -2.93 -15.25
CA PHE A 172 -11.88 -2.31 -16.56
C PHE A 172 -11.04 -3.18 -17.51
N ALA A 173 -10.83 -4.47 -17.17
CA ALA A 173 -9.98 -5.36 -17.99
C ALA A 173 -10.51 -5.55 -19.42
N ASP A 174 -11.81 -5.53 -19.61
CA ASP A 174 -12.43 -5.62 -20.94
C ASP A 174 -12.10 -4.41 -21.83
N ARG A 175 -11.79 -3.27 -21.21
CA ARG A 175 -11.52 -2.02 -21.92
C ARG A 175 -10.02 -1.77 -22.16
N TYR A 176 -9.16 -2.12 -21.20
CA TYR A 176 -7.73 -1.75 -21.21
C TYR A 176 -6.80 -2.93 -20.93
N SER A 177 -7.31 -4.16 -20.96
CA SER A 177 -6.57 -5.37 -20.58
C SER A 177 -6.22 -5.43 -19.09
N PHE A 178 -5.61 -6.53 -18.68
CA PHE A 178 -5.15 -6.74 -17.32
C PHE A 178 -3.95 -5.85 -16.98
N ILE A 179 -4.01 -5.16 -15.85
CA ILE A 179 -2.89 -4.38 -15.31
C ILE A 179 -2.37 -5.06 -14.06
N ALA A 180 -1.18 -5.65 -14.14
CA ALA A 180 -0.55 -6.35 -13.02
C ALA A 180 -0.02 -5.39 -11.94
N ASP A 181 0.11 -5.90 -10.73
CA ASP A 181 0.79 -5.27 -9.57
C ASP A 181 0.28 -3.86 -9.21
N LEU A 182 -1.03 -3.71 -9.21
CA LEU A 182 -1.71 -2.54 -8.67
C LEU A 182 -1.70 -2.57 -7.13
N THR A 183 -2.33 -1.59 -6.51
CA THR A 183 -2.58 -1.60 -5.07
C THR A 183 -3.28 -2.88 -4.63
N ILE A 184 -3.00 -3.33 -3.41
CA ILE A 184 -3.68 -4.46 -2.78
C ILE A 184 -5.20 -4.31 -2.75
N LEU A 185 -5.73 -3.07 -2.76
CA LEU A 185 -7.16 -2.83 -2.83
C LEU A 185 -7.80 -3.34 -4.12
N ASP A 186 -7.07 -3.28 -5.26
CA ASP A 186 -7.57 -3.85 -6.53
C ASP A 186 -7.84 -5.35 -6.38
N LEU A 187 -6.90 -6.08 -5.80
CA LEU A 187 -7.06 -7.51 -5.55
C LEU A 187 -8.18 -7.78 -4.54
N LEU A 188 -8.22 -7.02 -3.44
CA LEU A 188 -9.20 -7.20 -2.37
C LEU A 188 -10.63 -6.99 -2.87
N PHE A 189 -10.89 -5.91 -3.62
CA PHE A 189 -12.22 -5.60 -4.14
C PHE A 189 -12.69 -6.55 -5.24
N ASN A 190 -11.77 -7.14 -6.01
CA ASN A 190 -12.13 -8.07 -7.08
C ASN A 190 -12.17 -9.54 -6.63
N LYS A 191 -11.42 -9.94 -5.60
CA LYS A 191 -11.34 -11.35 -5.15
C LYS A 191 -11.87 -11.58 -3.73
N GLY A 192 -12.11 -10.55 -2.95
CA GLY A 192 -12.57 -10.69 -1.57
C GLY A 192 -11.61 -11.52 -0.74
N MET A 193 -12.13 -12.51 -0.02
CA MET A 193 -11.34 -13.40 0.83
C MET A 193 -10.38 -14.31 0.04
N ASP A 194 -10.66 -14.58 -1.24
CA ASP A 194 -9.77 -15.37 -2.11
C ASP A 194 -8.47 -14.62 -2.46
N ALA A 195 -8.41 -13.32 -2.18
CA ALA A 195 -7.18 -12.53 -2.31
C ALA A 195 -6.02 -13.13 -1.50
N LYS A 196 -6.30 -13.68 -0.31
CA LYS A 196 -5.29 -14.36 0.52
C LYS A 196 -4.65 -15.53 -0.24
N MET A 197 -5.46 -16.42 -0.80
CA MET A 197 -4.95 -17.58 -1.55
C MET A 197 -4.16 -17.15 -2.80
N TYR A 198 -4.57 -16.07 -3.45
CA TYR A 198 -3.80 -15.51 -4.57
C TYR A 198 -2.42 -15.03 -4.13
N LEU A 199 -2.32 -14.31 -3.02
CA LEU A 199 -1.06 -13.79 -2.48
C LEU A 199 -0.10 -14.89 -2.02
N GLU A 200 -0.63 -15.97 -1.41
CA GLU A 200 0.19 -17.10 -0.92
C GLU A 200 0.84 -17.90 -2.05
N LYS A 201 0.25 -17.88 -3.26
CA LYS A 201 0.76 -18.58 -4.45
C LYS A 201 1.80 -17.78 -5.23
N ASN A 202 1.90 -16.47 -5.01
CA ASN A 202 2.72 -15.54 -5.78
C ASN A 202 3.70 -14.76 -4.89
#